data_7fddd4314ac8f4683efd98cbf0faab80
#
_entry.id   7fddd4314ac8f4683efd98cbf0faab80
#
_cell.length_a   1.000
_cell.length_b   1.000
_cell.length_c   1.000
_cell.angle_alpha   90.00
_cell.angle_beta   90.00
_cell.angle_gamma   90.00
#
_symmetry.space_group_name_H-M   'P 1'
#
loop_
_entity.id
_entity.type
_entity.pdbx_description
1 polymer ?
#
loop_
_entity_poly.entity_id
_entity_poly.type
_entity_poly.pdbx_seq_one_letter_code
_entity_poly.pdbx_strand_id
1 'polypeptide(L)'
;MKIVSIYPHPMDDQYRHDHNVTMIKNKEIYSYEEAKLKGSKNDDASSFPIRSIFMGFKQLKITPRNIDFWVFPTPSKKINYKIYKFFFVDFFKSTSEKNLKRFLKEKVIFVKHHEAHVYTGFFSSNFEQSDIISIDGGGDMGDERRMLWGNINNKNRKLFKKYGETFNSAGLGVGAYHNHLTDLLGFYDNNGKTSGLASYGKLNKKLYKNLKKLFIYNWSKNNIKFSNKRSKSNERFSEIKIHNFEAKKYLKTSPVKSELSIICKNFKPQDIAKTGEILLQDLTIEMIGKFFKNSKAKNLICVGGLFNNVALNNFISKKSGYKKTFFSMSPGDSGLSLGMALYLKKMKGKIKSNLSNGECGINPFLGPSFNEKEIEEILI
;
A
#
# COMPACT_ATOMS: atom_id res chain seq x y z
N MET A 1 -1.61 -16.30 -21.91
CA MET A 1 -0.51 -15.49 -21.30
C MET A 1 -0.41 -15.85 -19.85
N LYS A 2 0.81 -16.10 -19.39
CA LYS A 2 1.15 -16.47 -18.01
C LYS A 2 2.02 -15.37 -17.41
N ILE A 3 1.56 -14.73 -16.35
CA ILE A 3 2.24 -13.64 -15.65
C ILE A 3 2.47 -14.06 -14.21
N VAL A 4 3.66 -13.77 -13.69
CA VAL A 4 3.99 -13.88 -12.27
C VAL A 4 4.44 -12.50 -11.79
N SER A 5 3.71 -11.92 -10.88
CA SER A 5 4.00 -10.63 -10.26
C SER A 5 4.32 -10.84 -8.80
N ILE A 6 5.44 -10.31 -8.34
CA ILE A 6 5.98 -10.56 -7.01
C ILE A 6 6.31 -9.23 -6.32
N TYR A 7 5.86 -9.07 -5.09
CA TYR A 7 6.24 -8.01 -4.18
C TYR A 7 6.71 -8.65 -2.86
N PRO A 8 7.83 -8.28 -2.31
CA PRO A 8 8.79 -7.27 -2.75
C PRO A 8 9.72 -7.76 -3.87
N HIS A 9 10.60 -6.86 -4.32
CA HIS A 9 11.63 -7.19 -5.31
C HIS A 9 12.68 -8.14 -4.69
N PRO A 10 13.09 -9.22 -5.41
CA PRO A 10 14.01 -10.23 -4.86
C PRO A 10 15.41 -9.71 -4.56
N MET A 11 15.76 -8.51 -5.01
CA MET A 11 17.08 -7.89 -4.86
C MET A 11 17.12 -6.84 -3.77
N ASP A 12 16.07 -6.68 -3.02
CA ASP A 12 15.96 -5.64 -2.03
C ASP A 12 16.36 -6.22 -0.67
N ASP A 13 17.52 -5.82 -0.18
CA ASP A 13 18.09 -6.25 1.12
C ASP A 13 17.42 -5.55 2.30
N GLN A 14 16.52 -4.60 2.04
CA GLN A 14 15.84 -3.87 3.10
C GLN A 14 14.64 -4.64 3.63
N TYR A 15 14.42 -4.41 4.91
CA TYR A 15 13.25 -4.87 5.63
C TYR A 15 11.95 -4.48 4.90
N ARG A 16 11.11 -5.48 4.60
CA ARG A 16 9.84 -5.33 3.89
C ARG A 16 8.75 -6.11 4.60
N HIS A 17 7.55 -5.63 4.50
CA HIS A 17 6.34 -6.29 4.96
C HIS A 17 5.37 -6.52 3.79
N ASP A 18 4.28 -7.23 4.05
CA ASP A 18 3.20 -7.45 3.07
C ASP A 18 3.64 -8.18 1.78
N HIS A 19 4.54 -9.17 1.93
CA HIS A 19 4.98 -9.99 0.82
C HIS A 19 3.81 -10.67 0.13
N ASN A 20 3.67 -10.45 -1.17
CA ASN A 20 2.55 -10.98 -1.93
C ASN A 20 2.93 -11.36 -3.36
N VAL A 21 2.15 -12.28 -3.93
CA VAL A 21 2.34 -12.79 -5.29
C VAL A 21 1.00 -12.85 -5.99
N THR A 22 0.94 -12.32 -7.19
CA THR A 22 -0.20 -12.52 -8.08
C THR A 22 0.23 -13.27 -9.32
N MET A 23 -0.51 -14.31 -9.64
CA MET A 23 -0.29 -15.10 -10.86
C MET A 23 -1.52 -15.07 -11.75
N ILE A 24 -1.28 -14.92 -13.05
CA ILE A 24 -2.33 -14.94 -14.07
C ILE A 24 -2.00 -15.98 -15.11
N LYS A 25 -2.99 -16.83 -15.40
CA LYS A 25 -2.97 -17.75 -16.56
C LYS A 25 -4.26 -17.57 -17.34
N ASN A 26 -4.18 -16.96 -18.50
CA ASN A 26 -5.33 -16.64 -19.35
C ASN A 26 -6.37 -15.75 -18.61
N LYS A 27 -7.49 -16.32 -18.16
CA LYS A 27 -8.54 -15.65 -17.39
C LYS A 27 -8.42 -15.88 -15.88
N GLU A 28 -7.71 -16.92 -15.47
CA GLU A 28 -7.52 -17.28 -14.07
C GLU A 28 -6.55 -16.31 -13.40
N ILE A 29 -6.91 -15.82 -12.22
CA ILE A 29 -6.12 -14.90 -11.40
C ILE A 29 -6.11 -15.45 -9.99
N TYR A 30 -4.91 -15.60 -9.43
CA TYR A 30 -4.69 -15.94 -8.03
C TYR A 30 -3.75 -14.93 -7.41
N SER A 31 -4.06 -14.53 -6.18
CA SER A 31 -3.25 -13.61 -5.39
C SER A 31 -3.08 -14.14 -3.97
N TYR A 32 -1.85 -14.14 -3.48
CA TYR A 32 -1.47 -14.73 -2.21
C TYR A 32 -0.67 -13.75 -1.38
N GLU A 33 -1.01 -13.60 -0.12
CA GLU A 33 -0.20 -12.93 0.88
C GLU A 33 0.62 -13.97 1.64
N GLU A 34 1.94 -13.84 1.68
CA GLU A 34 2.83 -14.80 2.33
C GLU A 34 2.54 -14.93 3.83
N ALA A 35 2.21 -13.82 4.49
CA ALA A 35 1.82 -13.78 5.89
C ALA A 35 0.64 -14.69 6.22
N LYS A 36 -0.36 -14.76 5.33
CA LYS A 36 -1.53 -15.62 5.51
C LYS A 36 -1.20 -17.10 5.36
N LEU A 37 -0.31 -17.44 4.43
CA LEU A 37 0.15 -18.82 4.25
C LEU A 37 1.08 -19.29 5.39
N LYS A 38 1.71 -18.36 6.09
CA LYS A 38 2.52 -18.65 7.28
C LYS A 38 1.72 -18.64 8.58
N GLY A 39 0.51 -18.09 8.58
CA GLY A 39 -0.27 -17.85 9.78
C GLY A 39 0.30 -16.74 10.68
N SER A 40 1.14 -15.85 10.12
CA SER A 40 1.72 -14.71 10.81
C SER A 40 1.03 -13.41 10.40
N LYS A 41 0.94 -12.47 11.33
CA LYS A 41 0.49 -11.10 11.02
C LYS A 41 1.71 -10.23 10.82
N ASN A 42 1.70 -9.38 9.80
CA ASN A 42 2.81 -8.49 9.46
C ASN A 42 4.10 -9.29 9.31
N ASP A 43 4.12 -10.16 8.29
CA ASP A 43 5.31 -10.94 7.98
C ASP A 43 6.47 -10.00 7.72
N ASP A 44 7.30 -9.88 8.74
CA ASP A 44 8.52 -9.11 8.66
C ASP A 44 9.52 -9.88 7.80
N ALA A 45 9.96 -9.26 6.96
CA ALA A 45 10.89 -9.18 5.89
C ALA A 45 12.02 -10.18 5.77
N SER A 46 12.06 -11.19 6.54
CA SER A 46 13.15 -12.15 6.41
C SER A 46 12.95 -13.16 5.29
N SER A 47 11.80 -13.15 4.61
CA SER A 47 11.52 -14.18 3.64
C SER A 47 10.83 -13.67 2.38
N PHE A 48 11.50 -13.87 1.29
CA PHE A 48 10.91 -13.84 -0.05
C PHE A 48 9.63 -14.72 -0.09
N PRO A 49 8.55 -14.33 -0.80
CA PRO A 49 7.25 -15.02 -0.74
C PRO A 49 7.24 -16.39 -1.44
N ILE A 50 8.08 -17.29 -0.98
CA ILE A 50 8.33 -18.61 -1.58
C ILE A 50 7.08 -19.49 -1.53
N ARG A 51 6.37 -19.52 -0.40
CA ARG A 51 5.16 -20.34 -0.26
C ARG A 51 4.08 -19.87 -1.22
N SER A 52 3.88 -18.57 -1.32
CA SER A 52 2.96 -17.94 -2.25
C SER A 52 3.29 -18.28 -3.71
N ILE A 53 4.57 -18.27 -4.06
CA ILE A 53 5.02 -18.63 -5.42
C ILE A 53 4.72 -20.09 -5.73
N PHE A 54 5.10 -21.02 -4.86
CA PHE A 54 4.87 -22.45 -5.10
C PHE A 54 3.39 -22.81 -5.07
N MET A 55 2.61 -22.17 -4.17
CA MET A 55 1.15 -22.35 -4.16
C MET A 55 0.53 -21.95 -5.50
N GLY A 56 0.91 -20.78 -6.03
CA GLY A 56 0.43 -20.30 -7.31
C GLY A 56 0.84 -21.21 -8.48
N PHE A 57 2.07 -21.73 -8.49
CA PHE A 57 2.51 -22.70 -9.50
C PHE A 57 1.70 -23.99 -9.46
N LYS A 58 1.43 -24.51 -8.26
CA LYS A 58 0.59 -25.70 -8.04
C LYS A 58 -0.82 -25.45 -8.54
N GLN A 59 -1.45 -24.35 -8.09
CA GLN A 59 -2.85 -24.03 -8.41
C GLN A 59 -3.09 -23.84 -9.91
N LEU A 60 -2.21 -23.10 -10.58
CA LEU A 60 -2.32 -22.82 -12.01
C LEU A 60 -1.72 -23.93 -12.91
N LYS A 61 -1.09 -24.94 -12.33
CA LYS A 61 -0.36 -25.99 -13.06
C LYS A 61 0.58 -25.37 -14.10
N ILE A 62 1.44 -24.46 -13.63
CA ILE A 62 2.45 -23.77 -14.44
C ILE A 62 3.85 -24.02 -13.85
N THR A 63 4.87 -23.85 -14.69
CA THR A 63 6.27 -23.98 -14.28
C THR A 63 7.04 -22.69 -14.57
N PRO A 64 8.13 -22.42 -13.86
CA PRO A 64 8.93 -21.22 -14.08
C PRO A 64 9.43 -21.04 -15.53
N ARG A 65 9.66 -22.14 -16.26
CA ARG A 65 10.13 -22.10 -17.66
C ARG A 65 9.07 -21.59 -18.63
N ASN A 66 7.79 -21.78 -18.33
CA ASN A 66 6.72 -21.43 -19.26
C ASN A 66 6.00 -20.12 -18.90
N ILE A 67 6.63 -19.27 -18.04
CA ILE A 67 6.16 -17.93 -17.74
C ILE A 67 6.45 -17.00 -18.91
N ASP A 68 5.45 -16.23 -19.32
CA ASP A 68 5.60 -15.23 -20.37
C ASP A 68 6.27 -13.98 -19.84
N PHE A 69 5.87 -13.52 -18.62
CA PHE A 69 6.39 -12.31 -17.99
C PHE A 69 6.48 -12.44 -16.46
N TRP A 70 7.56 -11.86 -15.94
CA TRP A 70 7.78 -11.63 -14.51
C TRP A 70 7.66 -10.14 -14.24
N VAL A 71 6.94 -9.76 -13.19
CA VAL A 71 6.72 -8.36 -12.83
C VAL A 71 7.19 -8.11 -11.41
N PHE A 72 7.93 -7.05 -11.23
CA PHE A 72 8.49 -6.64 -9.94
C PHE A 72 8.26 -5.13 -9.71
N PRO A 73 8.29 -4.66 -8.46
CA PRO A 73 8.43 -3.23 -8.20
C PRO A 73 9.78 -2.73 -8.74
N THR A 74 9.83 -1.46 -9.09
CA THR A 74 11.06 -0.82 -9.58
C THR A 74 12.14 -0.86 -8.49
N PRO A 75 13.32 -1.44 -8.74
CA PRO A 75 14.37 -1.53 -7.75
C PRO A 75 15.03 -0.18 -7.48
N SER A 76 15.54 0.00 -6.26
CA SER A 76 16.26 1.23 -5.84
C SER A 76 17.65 1.37 -6.46
N LYS A 77 18.29 0.27 -6.71
CA LYS A 77 19.68 0.17 -7.21
C LYS A 77 19.69 -0.39 -8.62
N LYS A 78 20.80 -0.17 -9.32
CA LYS A 78 21.04 -0.85 -10.59
C LYS A 78 20.88 -2.35 -10.44
N ILE A 79 20.28 -2.97 -11.44
CA ILE A 79 20.09 -4.43 -11.54
C ILE A 79 21.39 -5.16 -11.23
N ASN A 80 21.39 -5.94 -10.15
CA ASN A 80 22.52 -6.78 -9.80
C ASN A 80 22.40 -8.11 -10.55
N TYR A 81 23.22 -8.28 -11.59
CA TYR A 81 23.20 -9.45 -12.43
C TYR A 81 23.36 -10.77 -11.69
N LYS A 82 24.18 -10.81 -10.60
CA LYS A 82 24.40 -12.04 -9.82
C LYS A 82 23.12 -12.53 -9.14
N ILE A 83 22.30 -11.62 -8.64
CA ILE A 83 21.05 -12.00 -7.97
C ILE A 83 20.01 -12.49 -9.00
N TYR A 84 19.92 -11.85 -10.15
CA TYR A 84 19.04 -12.35 -11.22
C TYR A 84 19.51 -13.70 -11.78
N LYS A 85 20.83 -13.92 -11.85
CA LYS A 85 21.38 -15.23 -12.19
C LYS A 85 20.90 -16.26 -11.18
N PHE A 86 21.14 -16.00 -9.88
CA PHE A 86 20.65 -16.89 -8.83
C PHE A 86 19.14 -17.16 -8.98
N PHE A 87 18.35 -16.11 -9.10
CA PHE A 87 16.89 -16.23 -9.15
C PHE A 87 16.37 -16.98 -10.37
N PHE A 88 16.79 -16.58 -11.57
CA PHE A 88 16.23 -17.11 -12.81
C PHE A 88 16.97 -18.30 -13.39
N VAL A 89 18.26 -18.44 -13.14
CA VAL A 89 19.08 -19.55 -13.66
C VAL A 89 19.18 -20.67 -12.65
N ASP A 90 19.67 -20.36 -11.45
CA ASP A 90 20.03 -21.38 -10.47
C ASP A 90 18.80 -21.90 -9.71
N PHE A 91 17.91 -21.01 -9.27
CA PHE A 91 16.74 -21.35 -8.45
C PHE A 91 15.53 -21.78 -9.29
N PHE A 92 14.97 -20.89 -10.10
CA PHE A 92 13.78 -21.18 -10.90
C PHE A 92 14.07 -21.90 -12.21
N LYS A 93 15.31 -21.95 -12.65
CA LYS A 93 15.69 -22.56 -13.95
C LYS A 93 14.84 -22.08 -15.13
N SER A 94 14.43 -20.79 -15.07
CA SER A 94 13.57 -20.15 -16.07
C SER A 94 14.30 -19.87 -17.38
N THR A 95 15.62 -19.72 -17.33
CA THR A 95 16.50 -19.46 -18.46
C THR A 95 17.89 -20.02 -18.19
N SER A 96 18.76 -20.04 -19.20
CA SER A 96 20.18 -20.34 -19.05
C SER A 96 20.99 -19.05 -18.78
N GLU A 97 22.18 -19.19 -18.21
CA GLU A 97 23.08 -18.05 -17.99
C GLU A 97 23.40 -17.31 -19.30
N LYS A 98 23.66 -18.05 -20.38
CA LYS A 98 23.91 -17.49 -21.73
C LYS A 98 22.76 -16.58 -22.20
N ASN A 99 21.53 -16.90 -21.86
CA ASN A 99 20.33 -16.18 -22.30
C ASN A 99 19.82 -15.17 -21.28
N LEU A 100 20.40 -15.09 -20.08
CA LEU A 100 19.85 -14.29 -18.97
C LEU A 100 19.68 -12.81 -19.34
N LYS A 101 20.66 -12.18 -19.97
CA LYS A 101 20.60 -10.76 -20.37
C LYS A 101 19.42 -10.47 -21.30
N ARG A 102 19.20 -11.33 -22.27
CA ARG A 102 18.06 -11.26 -23.19
C ARG A 102 16.76 -11.51 -22.46
N PHE A 103 16.71 -12.54 -21.61
CA PHE A 103 15.56 -12.88 -20.79
C PHE A 103 15.12 -11.71 -19.92
N LEU A 104 16.03 -11.05 -19.20
CA LEU A 104 15.73 -9.89 -18.37
C LEU A 104 15.11 -8.74 -19.17
N LYS A 105 15.64 -8.48 -20.36
CA LYS A 105 15.12 -7.41 -21.25
C LYS A 105 13.70 -7.73 -21.79
N GLU A 106 13.45 -8.98 -22.12
CA GLU A 106 12.22 -9.38 -22.83
C GLU A 106 11.10 -9.84 -21.89
N LYS A 107 11.45 -10.40 -20.74
CA LYS A 107 10.51 -11.10 -19.84
C LYS A 107 10.30 -10.44 -18.49
N VAL A 108 11.17 -9.53 -18.07
CA VAL A 108 11.09 -8.87 -16.75
C VAL A 108 10.63 -7.43 -16.91
N ILE A 109 9.55 -7.11 -16.21
CA ILE A 109 8.92 -5.77 -16.24
C ILE A 109 8.95 -5.18 -14.84
N PHE A 110 9.21 -3.89 -14.76
CA PHE A 110 9.20 -3.14 -13.51
C PHE A 110 8.07 -2.12 -13.50
N VAL A 111 7.38 -2.03 -12.36
CA VAL A 111 6.29 -1.07 -12.13
C VAL A 111 6.61 -0.28 -10.86
N LYS A 112 6.40 1.02 -10.89
CA LYS A 112 6.62 1.87 -9.73
C LYS A 112 5.57 1.61 -8.66
N HIS A 113 5.97 1.69 -7.39
CA HIS A 113 5.16 1.36 -6.23
C HIS A 113 3.78 2.06 -6.23
N HIS A 114 3.74 3.39 -6.27
CA HIS A 114 2.47 4.12 -6.29
C HIS A 114 1.64 3.93 -7.56
N GLU A 115 2.29 3.60 -8.68
CA GLU A 115 1.55 3.21 -9.89
C GLU A 115 0.92 1.83 -9.73
N ALA A 116 1.59 0.90 -9.03
CA ALA A 116 1.00 -0.38 -8.70
C ALA A 116 -0.27 -0.22 -7.83
N HIS A 117 -0.24 0.65 -6.80
CA HIS A 117 -1.45 1.01 -6.05
C HIS A 117 -2.56 1.56 -6.96
N VAL A 118 -2.23 2.51 -7.84
CA VAL A 118 -3.19 3.07 -8.80
C VAL A 118 -3.85 1.98 -9.64
N TYR A 119 -3.07 1.04 -10.16
CA TYR A 119 -3.59 -0.05 -10.97
C TYR A 119 -4.39 -1.08 -10.15
N THR A 120 -3.98 -1.35 -8.91
CA THR A 120 -4.77 -2.19 -8.00
C THR A 120 -6.16 -1.60 -7.81
N GLY A 121 -6.26 -0.33 -7.45
CA GLY A 121 -7.54 0.32 -7.25
C GLY A 121 -8.39 0.38 -8.50
N PHE A 122 -7.80 0.76 -9.63
CA PHE A 122 -8.53 0.92 -10.87
C PHE A 122 -9.09 -0.40 -11.41
N PHE A 123 -8.27 -1.42 -11.50
CA PHE A 123 -8.70 -2.70 -12.05
C PHE A 123 -9.57 -3.50 -11.08
N SER A 124 -9.52 -3.20 -9.78
CA SER A 124 -10.45 -3.77 -8.79
C SER A 124 -11.79 -3.05 -8.77
N SER A 125 -11.87 -1.82 -9.27
CA SER A 125 -13.11 -1.08 -9.44
C SER A 125 -13.80 -1.44 -10.76
N ASN A 126 -15.10 -1.15 -10.87
CA ASN A 126 -15.84 -1.25 -12.15
C ASN A 126 -15.87 0.08 -12.91
N PHE A 127 -14.99 1.02 -12.57
CA PHE A 127 -15.03 2.33 -13.20
C PHE A 127 -14.29 2.33 -14.54
N GLU A 128 -14.93 2.85 -15.56
CA GLU A 128 -14.25 3.10 -16.84
C GLU A 128 -13.32 4.32 -16.75
N GLN A 129 -13.71 5.31 -15.93
CA GLN A 129 -12.95 6.52 -15.67
C GLN A 129 -13.15 6.97 -14.23
N SER A 130 -12.08 7.45 -13.62
CA SER A 130 -12.08 7.94 -12.24
C SER A 130 -10.94 8.92 -12.00
N ASP A 131 -11.14 9.85 -11.07
CA ASP A 131 -10.01 10.41 -10.35
C ASP A 131 -9.47 9.38 -9.37
N ILE A 132 -8.19 9.42 -9.12
CA ILE A 132 -7.53 8.45 -8.25
C ILE A 132 -6.43 9.12 -7.43
N ILE A 133 -6.38 8.76 -6.15
CA ILE A 133 -5.34 9.21 -5.24
C ILE A 133 -4.73 8.00 -4.51
N SER A 134 -3.41 7.93 -4.53
CA SER A 134 -2.61 6.99 -3.75
C SER A 134 -1.90 7.74 -2.64
N ILE A 135 -2.13 7.35 -1.38
CA ILE A 135 -1.46 7.92 -0.20
C ILE A 135 -0.90 6.78 0.64
N ASP A 136 0.41 6.82 0.84
CA ASP A 136 1.09 5.83 1.66
C ASP A 136 2.03 6.48 2.69
N GLY A 137 2.60 5.68 3.60
CA GLY A 137 3.66 6.08 4.52
C GLY A 137 4.95 6.45 3.77
N GLY A 138 5.23 5.78 2.67
CA GLY A 138 6.32 6.01 1.74
C GLY A 138 6.24 5.04 0.59
N GLY A 139 6.91 5.32 -0.50
CA GLY A 139 7.11 4.35 -1.57
C GLY A 139 8.38 3.53 -1.34
N ASP A 140 8.49 2.47 -2.09
CA ASP A 140 9.71 1.65 -2.15
C ASP A 140 10.88 2.40 -2.77
N MET A 141 12.07 1.84 -2.58
CA MET A 141 13.34 2.45 -2.93
C MET A 141 13.48 2.94 -4.37
N GLY A 142 12.79 2.35 -5.32
CA GLY A 142 12.73 2.84 -6.71
C GLY A 142 11.60 3.85 -6.94
N ASP A 143 10.81 4.15 -5.92
CA ASP A 143 9.71 5.10 -5.98
C ASP A 143 9.56 5.86 -4.65
N GLU A 144 10.33 6.92 -4.48
CA GLU A 144 10.36 7.74 -3.26
C GLU A 144 9.10 8.60 -3.05
N ARG A 145 8.05 8.37 -3.79
CA ARG A 145 6.79 9.11 -3.64
C ARG A 145 6.09 8.72 -2.34
N ARG A 146 5.32 9.66 -1.79
CA ARG A 146 4.39 9.45 -0.68
C ARG A 146 2.95 9.56 -1.12
N MET A 147 2.72 10.32 -2.17
CA MET A 147 1.40 10.49 -2.76
C MET A 147 1.54 10.59 -4.28
N LEU A 148 0.53 10.07 -4.95
CA LEU A 148 0.36 10.17 -6.39
C LEU A 148 -1.13 10.36 -6.69
N TRP A 149 -1.48 11.36 -7.50
CA TRP A 149 -2.88 11.57 -7.89
C TRP A 149 -3.01 11.94 -9.37
N GLY A 150 -4.16 11.67 -9.91
CA GLY A 150 -4.45 11.91 -11.30
C GLY A 150 -5.81 11.38 -11.75
N ASN A 151 -5.98 11.25 -13.04
CA ASN A 151 -7.15 10.63 -13.65
C ASN A 151 -6.76 9.37 -14.39
N ILE A 152 -7.58 8.35 -14.28
CA ILE A 152 -7.39 7.09 -14.97
C ILE A 152 -8.59 6.79 -15.85
N ASN A 153 -8.34 6.34 -17.09
CA ASN A 153 -9.38 6.08 -18.07
C ASN A 153 -9.00 4.87 -18.93
N ASN A 154 -9.89 3.88 -18.96
CA ASN A 154 -9.68 2.62 -19.67
C ASN A 154 -9.62 2.76 -21.20
N LYS A 155 -10.20 3.83 -21.74
CA LYS A 155 -10.23 4.12 -23.19
C LYS A 155 -8.93 4.74 -23.70
N ASN A 156 -8.11 5.31 -22.81
CA ASN A 156 -6.89 5.99 -23.21
C ASN A 156 -5.76 4.99 -23.46
N ARG A 157 -4.94 5.25 -24.49
CA ARG A 157 -3.70 4.49 -24.73
C ARG A 157 -2.78 4.53 -23.52
N LYS A 158 -2.63 5.70 -22.89
CA LYS A 158 -1.98 5.89 -21.61
C LYS A 158 -3.08 5.94 -20.54
N LEU A 159 -3.26 4.84 -19.82
CA LEU A 159 -4.35 4.67 -18.84
C LEU A 159 -4.40 5.79 -17.79
N PHE A 160 -3.25 6.08 -17.17
CA PHE A 160 -3.14 7.03 -16.07
C PHE A 160 -2.54 8.35 -16.53
N LYS A 161 -3.29 9.45 -16.33
CA LYS A 161 -2.84 10.83 -16.49
C LYS A 161 -2.53 11.40 -15.11
N LYS A 162 -1.25 11.52 -14.79
CA LYS A 162 -0.78 12.12 -13.55
C LYS A 162 -1.15 13.61 -13.51
N TYR A 163 -1.71 14.07 -12.39
CA TYR A 163 -1.91 15.48 -12.07
C TYR A 163 -0.84 16.01 -11.13
N GLY A 164 -0.36 15.17 -10.20
CA GLY A 164 0.73 15.53 -9.31
C GLY A 164 1.22 14.36 -8.46
N GLU A 165 2.27 14.65 -7.70
CA GLU A 165 2.94 13.71 -6.80
C GLU A 165 3.69 14.45 -5.70
N THR A 166 3.93 13.79 -4.56
CA THR A 166 4.83 14.28 -3.51
C THR A 166 5.87 13.23 -3.18
N PHE A 167 7.06 13.67 -2.78
CA PHE A 167 8.22 12.82 -2.53
C PHE A 167 8.63 12.86 -1.06
N ASN A 168 9.40 11.86 -0.63
CA ASN A 168 10.01 11.78 0.70
C ASN A 168 10.83 13.03 1.02
N SER A 169 11.58 13.56 0.05
CA SER A 169 12.39 14.77 0.19
C SER A 169 11.58 16.04 0.44
N ALA A 170 10.31 16.07 0.05
CA ALA A 170 9.41 17.19 0.31
C ALA A 170 8.88 17.25 1.76
N GLY A 171 9.24 16.28 2.59
CA GLY A 171 8.83 16.12 3.98
C GLY A 171 7.73 15.08 4.15
N LEU A 172 7.34 14.86 5.41
CA LEU A 172 6.38 13.84 5.78
C LEU A 172 4.98 14.21 5.26
N GLY A 173 4.27 13.25 4.66
CA GLY A 173 2.88 13.40 4.21
C GLY A 173 1.86 13.06 5.31
N VAL A 174 0.57 13.13 4.97
CA VAL A 174 -0.52 12.80 5.90
C VAL A 174 -0.54 11.33 6.31
N GLY A 175 -0.07 10.41 5.46
CA GLY A 175 0.11 9.00 5.82
C GLY A 175 1.14 8.84 6.94
N ALA A 176 2.30 9.51 6.81
CA ALA A 176 3.32 9.50 7.86
C ALA A 176 2.83 10.16 9.18
N TYR A 177 1.98 11.18 9.10
CA TYR A 177 1.35 11.75 10.31
C TYR A 177 0.56 10.68 11.08
N HIS A 178 -0.22 9.87 10.40
CA HIS A 178 -1.01 8.81 11.04
C HIS A 178 -0.10 7.76 11.70
N ASN A 179 1.01 7.38 11.03
CA ASN A 179 2.02 6.49 11.61
C ASN A 179 2.65 7.11 12.88
N HIS A 180 3.10 8.36 12.82
CA HIS A 180 3.68 9.03 13.99
C HIS A 180 2.70 9.18 15.15
N LEU A 181 1.41 9.39 14.86
CA LEU A 181 0.36 9.41 15.89
C LEU A 181 0.19 8.03 16.53
N THR A 182 0.23 6.98 15.71
CA THR A 182 0.15 5.58 16.14
C THR A 182 1.33 5.19 17.04
N ASP A 183 2.54 5.57 16.64
CA ASP A 183 3.76 5.33 17.42
C ASP A 183 3.74 6.08 18.76
N LEU A 184 3.28 7.34 18.74
CA LEU A 184 3.10 8.13 19.95
C LEU A 184 2.16 7.48 20.97
N LEU A 185 1.11 6.81 20.47
CA LEU A 185 0.13 6.07 21.26
C LEU A 185 0.61 4.67 21.66
N GLY A 186 1.82 4.26 21.26
CA GLY A 186 2.44 2.99 21.63
C GLY A 186 1.95 1.79 20.85
N PHE A 187 1.35 1.99 19.68
CA PHE A 187 0.76 0.90 18.90
C PHE A 187 1.64 0.40 17.74
N TYR A 188 2.83 0.95 17.53
CA TYR A 188 3.80 0.56 16.49
C TYR A 188 3.21 -0.17 15.28
N ASP A 189 3.32 0.40 14.10
CA ASP A 189 2.87 -0.15 12.81
C ASP A 189 1.43 -0.72 12.79
N ASN A 190 0.60 -0.40 13.80
CA ASN A 190 -0.75 -0.90 13.93
C ASN A 190 -1.79 0.24 13.93
N ASN A 191 -1.86 0.95 12.81
CA ASN A 191 -2.72 2.13 12.63
C ASN A 191 -4.20 1.86 12.94
N GLY A 192 -4.68 0.63 12.73
CA GLY A 192 -6.02 0.23 13.11
C GLY A 192 -6.32 0.35 14.60
N LYS A 193 -5.32 0.18 15.48
CA LYS A 193 -5.49 0.37 16.93
C LYS A 193 -5.70 1.84 17.29
N THR A 194 -5.04 2.76 16.59
CA THR A 194 -5.27 4.20 16.76
C THR A 194 -6.71 4.57 16.41
N SER A 195 -7.20 4.10 15.26
CA SER A 195 -8.60 4.32 14.85
C SER A 195 -9.60 3.66 15.80
N GLY A 196 -9.29 2.47 16.32
CA GLY A 196 -10.08 1.81 17.37
C GLY A 196 -10.12 2.63 18.66
N LEU A 197 -8.97 3.12 19.15
CA LEU A 197 -8.89 3.96 20.35
C LEU A 197 -9.65 5.28 20.17
N ALA A 198 -9.66 5.85 18.97
CA ALA A 198 -10.37 7.08 18.67
C ALA A 198 -11.89 6.99 18.90
N SER A 199 -12.48 5.79 18.86
CA SER A 199 -13.91 5.59 19.14
C SER A 199 -14.30 5.90 20.59
N TYR A 200 -13.35 5.81 21.52
CA TYR A 200 -13.54 6.09 22.94
C TYR A 200 -13.21 7.54 23.35
N GLY A 201 -12.68 8.34 22.44
CA GLY A 201 -12.23 9.70 22.70
C GLY A 201 -13.24 10.77 22.28
N LYS A 202 -12.96 12.00 22.69
CA LYS A 202 -13.69 13.21 22.31
C LYS A 202 -12.78 14.17 21.55
N LEU A 203 -13.37 14.93 20.62
CA LEU A 203 -12.65 16.01 19.92
C LEU A 203 -12.22 17.08 20.92
N ASN A 204 -10.94 17.36 20.99
CA ASN A 204 -10.39 18.46 21.73
C ASN A 204 -10.00 19.62 20.80
N LYS A 205 -10.74 20.72 20.83
CA LYS A 205 -10.53 21.87 19.94
C LYS A 205 -9.15 22.52 20.09
N LYS A 206 -8.60 22.59 21.33
CA LYS A 206 -7.27 23.15 21.60
C LYS A 206 -6.19 22.25 21.00
N LEU A 207 -6.29 20.95 21.22
CA LEU A 207 -5.39 19.96 20.64
C LEU A 207 -5.46 19.99 19.11
N TYR A 208 -6.66 20.00 18.52
CA TYR A 208 -6.86 20.09 17.07
C TYR A 208 -6.12 21.30 16.47
N LYS A 209 -6.31 22.49 17.03
CA LYS A 209 -5.62 23.72 16.58
C LYS A 209 -4.08 23.57 16.63
N ASN A 210 -3.56 22.95 17.67
CA ASN A 210 -2.12 22.76 17.83
C ASN A 210 -1.58 21.71 16.88
N LEU A 211 -2.26 20.56 16.70
CA LEU A 211 -1.87 19.54 15.72
C LEU A 211 -1.90 20.09 14.30
N LYS A 212 -2.89 20.91 13.95
CA LYS A 212 -2.99 21.53 12.62
C LYS A 212 -1.80 22.41 12.28
N LYS A 213 -1.14 23.05 13.26
CA LYS A 213 0.07 23.87 13.07
C LYS A 213 1.29 23.05 12.59
N LEU A 214 1.28 21.74 12.81
CA LEU A 214 2.33 20.86 12.31
C LEU A 214 2.29 20.66 10.79
N PHE A 215 1.23 21.14 10.12
CA PHE A 215 1.08 21.03 8.69
C PHE A 215 1.42 22.34 7.99
N ILE A 216 2.32 22.26 7.02
CA ILE A 216 2.70 23.36 6.16
C ILE A 216 2.01 23.15 4.81
N TYR A 217 1.22 24.13 4.42
CA TYR A 217 0.46 24.12 3.18
C TYR A 217 1.18 24.89 2.09
N ASN A 218 1.41 24.25 0.96
CA ASN A 218 1.87 24.94 -0.25
C ASN A 218 0.96 24.53 -1.41
N TRP A 219 -0.20 25.18 -1.49
CA TRP A 219 -1.19 24.87 -2.50
C TRP A 219 -0.77 25.22 -3.93
N SER A 220 0.11 26.18 -4.12
CA SER A 220 0.65 26.50 -5.46
C SER A 220 1.50 25.36 -6.01
N LYS A 221 2.11 24.56 -5.14
CA LYS A 221 2.87 23.35 -5.48
C LYS A 221 2.07 22.06 -5.23
N ASN A 222 0.77 22.16 -4.97
CA ASN A 222 -0.08 21.03 -4.61
C ASN A 222 0.54 20.14 -3.52
N ASN A 223 1.04 20.74 -2.45
CA ASN A 223 1.77 20.02 -1.41
C ASN A 223 1.25 20.36 -0.01
N ILE A 224 1.08 19.32 0.80
CA ILE A 224 0.92 19.40 2.26
C ILE A 224 2.08 18.66 2.89
N LYS A 225 2.80 19.35 3.76
CA LYS A 225 3.93 18.81 4.50
C LYS A 225 3.60 18.72 5.98
N PHE A 226 3.74 17.55 6.55
CA PHE A 226 3.75 17.35 7.99
C PHE A 226 5.17 17.60 8.53
N SER A 227 5.31 18.48 9.51
CA SER A 227 6.57 18.76 10.20
C SER A 227 6.49 18.24 11.63
N ASN A 228 7.32 17.28 11.94
CA ASN A 228 7.50 16.76 13.30
C ASN A 228 8.99 16.80 13.64
N LYS A 229 9.48 17.99 13.96
CA LYS A 229 10.89 18.18 14.30
C LYS A 229 11.21 17.41 15.58
N ARG A 230 12.31 16.68 15.55
CA ARG A 230 12.88 16.06 16.76
C ARG A 230 13.51 17.15 17.61
N SER A 231 13.35 17.08 18.94
CA SER A 231 14.10 17.93 19.85
C SER A 231 15.60 17.64 19.68
N LYS A 232 16.43 18.68 19.71
CA LYS A 232 17.89 18.56 19.72
C LYS A 232 18.42 17.97 21.02
N SER A 233 17.61 17.92 22.08
CA SER A 233 17.98 17.31 23.36
C SER A 233 17.73 15.80 23.29
N ASN A 234 18.73 14.99 23.71
CA ASN A 234 18.62 13.53 23.88
C ASN A 234 17.68 13.14 25.04
N GLU A 235 16.84 14.05 25.52
CA GLU A 235 15.89 13.75 26.56
C GLU A 235 14.83 12.79 26.06
N ARG A 236 14.83 11.59 26.62
CA ARG A 236 13.80 10.59 26.43
C ARG A 236 12.54 11.03 27.19
N PHE A 237 11.37 10.98 26.55
CA PHE A 237 10.12 11.14 27.29
C PHE A 237 9.91 9.95 28.20
N SER A 238 9.81 10.23 29.51
CA SER A 238 9.15 9.33 30.42
C SER A 238 7.67 9.37 30.16
N GLU A 239 7.17 8.33 29.53
CA GLU A 239 5.82 7.80 29.59
C GLU A 239 4.64 8.77 29.47
N ILE A 240 3.94 8.75 28.33
CA ILE A 240 2.49 8.89 28.39
C ILE A 240 2.01 7.63 29.12
N LYS A 241 1.68 7.75 30.41
CA LYS A 241 1.14 6.64 31.20
C LYS A 241 -0.21 6.25 30.60
N ILE A 242 -0.21 5.25 29.74
CA ILE A 242 -1.42 4.55 29.37
C ILE A 242 -1.72 3.64 30.56
N HIS A 243 -2.66 4.06 31.42
CA HIS A 243 -3.10 3.24 32.54
C HIS A 243 -3.52 1.85 32.02
N ASN A 244 -2.86 0.81 32.52
CA ASN A 244 -3.16 -0.61 32.35
C ASN A 244 -2.94 -1.27 31.00
N PHE A 245 -2.05 -0.81 30.14
CA PHE A 245 -1.62 -1.60 29.00
C PHE A 245 -0.14 -1.99 29.14
N GLU A 246 0.18 -3.29 28.97
CA GLU A 246 1.55 -3.82 29.00
C GLU A 246 2.41 -3.35 27.80
N ALA A 247 2.32 -2.10 27.41
CA ALA A 247 3.12 -1.50 26.35
C ALA A 247 4.64 -1.51 26.68
N LYS A 248 5.02 -1.69 27.95
CA LYS A 248 6.42 -1.76 28.38
C LYS A 248 7.23 -2.88 27.70
N LYS A 249 6.58 -3.97 27.28
CA LYS A 249 7.27 -5.15 26.70
C LYS A 249 7.74 -4.94 25.27
N TYR A 250 7.17 -3.97 24.55
CA TYR A 250 7.43 -3.71 23.13
C TYR A 250 8.24 -2.44 22.87
N LEU A 251 8.50 -1.62 23.90
CA LEU A 251 9.28 -0.39 23.79
C LEU A 251 10.78 -0.67 23.83
N LYS A 252 11.38 -1.18 22.76
CA LYS A 252 12.85 -1.21 22.61
C LYS A 252 13.47 0.17 22.40
N THR A 253 12.68 1.17 22.05
CA THR A 253 13.13 2.56 21.89
C THR A 253 12.12 3.50 22.56
N SER A 254 12.57 4.28 23.53
CA SER A 254 11.74 5.35 24.11
C SER A 254 11.31 6.32 23.01
N PRO A 255 10.05 6.79 22.98
CA PRO A 255 9.60 7.74 21.97
C PRO A 255 10.49 8.98 21.98
N VAL A 256 11.06 9.30 20.84
CA VAL A 256 11.92 10.48 20.68
C VAL A 256 11.07 11.73 20.94
N LYS A 257 11.58 12.66 21.74
CA LYS A 257 10.93 13.95 21.99
C LYS A 257 10.70 14.67 20.66
N SER A 258 9.46 14.86 20.26
CA SER A 258 9.06 15.50 19.02
C SER A 258 8.01 16.58 19.29
N GLU A 259 7.82 17.49 18.33
CA GLU A 259 6.76 18.51 18.43
C GLU A 259 5.38 17.86 18.68
N LEU A 260 5.08 16.77 18.01
CA LEU A 260 3.85 16.01 18.21
C LEU A 260 3.71 15.52 19.66
N SER A 261 4.78 14.93 20.23
CA SER A 261 4.76 14.45 21.61
C SER A 261 4.60 15.58 22.63
N ILE A 262 5.23 16.72 22.39
CA ILE A 262 5.09 17.91 23.25
C ILE A 262 3.64 18.43 23.24
N ILE A 263 3.04 18.52 22.05
CA ILE A 263 1.65 18.98 21.90
C ILE A 263 0.67 18.04 22.60
N CYS A 264 0.93 16.74 22.56
CA CYS A 264 0.03 15.71 23.08
C CYS A 264 0.19 15.43 24.58
N LYS A 265 1.30 15.88 25.23
CA LYS A 265 1.72 15.48 26.58
C LYS A 265 0.62 15.51 27.67
N ASN A 266 -0.28 16.49 27.62
CA ASN A 266 -1.27 16.73 28.67
C ASN A 266 -2.69 16.29 28.29
N PHE A 267 -2.85 15.49 27.23
CA PHE A 267 -4.16 15.02 26.79
C PHE A 267 -4.29 13.52 27.00
N LYS A 268 -5.54 13.05 27.15
CA LYS A 268 -5.84 11.62 27.26
C LYS A 268 -5.55 10.92 25.93
N PRO A 269 -4.98 9.70 25.94
CA PRO A 269 -4.68 8.95 24.70
C PRO A 269 -5.88 8.82 23.76
N GLN A 270 -7.08 8.57 24.29
CA GLN A 270 -8.30 8.46 23.50
C GLN A 270 -8.65 9.78 22.79
N ASP A 271 -8.49 10.92 23.48
CA ASP A 271 -8.76 12.24 22.92
C ASP A 271 -7.70 12.63 21.88
N ILE A 272 -6.44 12.21 22.09
CA ILE A 272 -5.36 12.36 21.11
C ILE A 272 -5.71 11.57 19.84
N ALA A 273 -6.08 10.29 19.98
CA ALA A 273 -6.48 9.46 18.86
C ALA A 273 -7.68 10.05 18.11
N LYS A 274 -8.75 10.43 18.84
CA LYS A 274 -9.95 11.03 18.24
C LYS A 274 -9.68 12.33 17.52
N THR A 275 -8.93 13.22 18.15
CA THR A 275 -8.62 14.54 17.57
C THR A 275 -7.70 14.40 16.37
N GLY A 276 -6.75 13.48 16.43
CA GLY A 276 -5.84 13.16 15.34
C GLY A 276 -6.55 12.57 14.13
N GLU A 277 -7.49 11.65 14.34
CA GLU A 277 -8.31 11.06 13.27
C GLU A 277 -9.20 12.10 12.59
N ILE A 278 -9.84 12.98 13.35
CA ILE A 278 -10.67 14.05 12.78
C ILE A 278 -9.80 15.02 11.95
N LEU A 279 -8.61 15.38 12.44
CA LEU A 279 -7.70 16.21 11.67
C LEU A 279 -7.26 15.51 10.38
N LEU A 280 -6.96 14.20 10.42
CA LEU A 280 -6.61 13.42 9.23
C LEU A 280 -7.74 13.42 8.19
N GLN A 281 -8.98 13.24 8.64
CA GLN A 281 -10.18 13.29 7.79
C GLN A 281 -10.33 14.66 7.10
N ASP A 282 -10.23 15.75 7.87
CA ASP A 282 -10.36 17.10 7.34
C ASP A 282 -9.24 17.43 6.33
N LEU A 283 -7.99 17.07 6.64
CA LEU A 283 -6.85 17.28 5.75
C LEU A 283 -7.00 16.49 4.44
N THR A 284 -7.45 15.25 4.54
CA THR A 284 -7.62 14.40 3.34
C THR A 284 -8.72 14.93 2.42
N ILE A 285 -9.84 15.39 2.97
CA ILE A 285 -10.90 16.02 2.17
C ILE A 285 -10.42 17.35 1.56
N GLU A 286 -9.70 18.16 2.31
CA GLU A 286 -9.13 19.40 1.80
C GLU A 286 -8.17 19.14 0.63
N MET A 287 -7.30 18.11 0.73
CA MET A 287 -6.42 17.68 -0.36
C MET A 287 -7.21 17.24 -1.59
N ILE A 288 -8.19 16.35 -1.41
CA ILE A 288 -9.03 15.87 -2.53
C ILE A 288 -9.67 17.05 -3.25
N GLY A 289 -10.27 17.98 -2.52
CA GLY A 289 -10.91 19.17 -3.10
C GLY A 289 -9.93 20.07 -3.87
N LYS A 290 -8.69 20.21 -3.40
CA LYS A 290 -7.65 21.03 -4.06
C LYS A 290 -7.04 20.31 -5.25
N PHE A 291 -6.68 19.04 -5.11
CA PHE A 291 -5.99 18.27 -6.16
C PHE A 291 -6.87 18.01 -7.37
N PHE A 292 -8.16 17.88 -7.16
CA PHE A 292 -9.13 17.60 -8.23
C PHE A 292 -10.06 18.76 -8.55
N LYS A 293 -9.72 19.98 -8.14
CA LYS A 293 -10.53 21.20 -8.33
C LYS A 293 -11.10 21.37 -9.74
N ASN A 294 -10.33 21.01 -10.76
CA ASN A 294 -10.70 21.16 -12.17
C ASN A 294 -11.15 19.83 -12.82
N SER A 295 -11.28 18.77 -12.06
CA SER A 295 -11.72 17.48 -12.58
C SER A 295 -13.23 17.47 -12.81
N LYS A 296 -13.63 16.76 -13.88
CA LYS A 296 -15.03 16.48 -14.21
C LYS A 296 -15.39 15.01 -13.94
N ALA A 297 -14.50 14.25 -13.31
CA ALA A 297 -14.76 12.85 -13.00
C ALA A 297 -15.88 12.73 -11.96
N LYS A 298 -16.75 11.75 -12.17
CA LYS A 298 -17.88 11.47 -11.24
C LYS A 298 -17.48 10.46 -10.15
N ASN A 299 -16.36 9.78 -10.32
CA ASN A 299 -15.90 8.71 -9.46
C ASN A 299 -14.53 9.04 -8.88
N LEU A 300 -14.28 8.59 -7.66
CA LEU A 300 -12.99 8.69 -6.98
C LEU A 300 -12.53 7.30 -6.52
N ILE A 301 -11.28 7.00 -6.75
CA ILE A 301 -10.60 5.81 -6.22
C ILE A 301 -9.54 6.26 -5.23
N CYS A 302 -9.50 5.62 -4.06
CA CYS A 302 -8.54 5.87 -3.01
C CYS A 302 -7.74 4.58 -2.74
N VAL A 303 -6.41 4.66 -2.80
CA VAL A 303 -5.47 3.54 -2.62
C VAL A 303 -4.21 3.97 -1.87
N GLY A 304 -3.41 3.01 -1.42
CA GLY A 304 -2.27 3.21 -0.53
C GLY A 304 -2.63 2.88 0.92
N GLY A 305 -1.65 2.63 1.75
CA GLY A 305 -1.82 2.14 3.13
C GLY A 305 -2.71 3.00 4.01
N LEU A 306 -2.79 4.32 3.76
CA LEU A 306 -3.69 5.21 4.50
C LEU A 306 -5.16 4.76 4.42
N PHE A 307 -5.58 4.20 3.30
CA PHE A 307 -6.98 3.80 3.07
C PHE A 307 -7.35 2.41 3.61
N ASN A 308 -6.48 1.80 4.43
CA ASN A 308 -6.88 0.78 5.39
C ASN A 308 -7.75 1.34 6.53
N ASN A 309 -7.79 2.66 6.68
CA ASN A 309 -8.59 3.36 7.70
C ASN A 309 -10.07 3.46 7.26
N VAL A 310 -10.91 2.56 7.78
CA VAL A 310 -12.34 2.48 7.44
C VAL A 310 -13.11 3.74 7.85
N ALA A 311 -12.75 4.38 8.97
CA ALA A 311 -13.39 5.61 9.43
C ALA A 311 -13.14 6.77 8.46
N LEU A 312 -11.89 6.89 7.97
CA LEU A 312 -11.52 7.84 6.94
C LEU A 312 -12.26 7.56 5.63
N ASN A 313 -12.34 6.30 5.21
CA ASN A 313 -13.01 5.90 3.98
C ASN A 313 -14.50 6.26 4.01
N ASN A 314 -15.19 5.97 5.11
CA ASN A 314 -16.59 6.37 5.30
C ASN A 314 -16.76 7.90 5.28
N PHE A 315 -15.83 8.65 5.88
CA PHE A 315 -15.86 10.10 5.86
C PHE A 315 -15.70 10.67 4.43
N ILE A 316 -14.74 10.14 3.67
CA ILE A 316 -14.52 10.52 2.25
C ILE A 316 -15.74 10.20 1.41
N SER A 317 -16.35 9.03 1.57
CA SER A 317 -17.56 8.64 0.84
C SER A 317 -18.70 9.64 1.03
N LYS A 318 -18.82 10.21 2.22
CA LYS A 318 -19.90 11.18 2.55
C LYS A 318 -19.57 12.62 2.20
N LYS A 319 -18.27 12.99 2.16
CA LYS A 319 -17.86 14.41 2.13
C LYS A 319 -17.10 14.81 0.87
N SER A 320 -16.62 13.87 0.05
CA SER A 320 -15.80 14.18 -1.12
C SER A 320 -16.53 14.86 -2.28
N GLY A 321 -17.86 14.78 -2.31
CA GLY A 321 -18.68 15.31 -3.42
C GLY A 321 -18.70 14.43 -4.68
N TYR A 322 -17.99 13.32 -4.72
CA TYR A 322 -18.03 12.37 -5.82
C TYR A 322 -19.33 11.52 -5.79
N LYS A 323 -19.84 11.18 -6.97
CA LYS A 323 -21.03 10.33 -7.09
C LYS A 323 -20.80 8.92 -6.54
N LYS A 324 -19.60 8.37 -6.80
CA LYS A 324 -19.16 7.07 -6.28
C LYS A 324 -17.71 7.16 -5.82
N THR A 325 -17.42 6.52 -4.69
CA THR A 325 -16.07 6.33 -4.19
C THR A 325 -15.76 4.84 -4.13
N PHE A 326 -14.52 4.48 -4.43
CA PHE A 326 -14.05 3.10 -4.33
C PHE A 326 -12.75 3.05 -3.51
N PHE A 327 -12.71 2.10 -2.58
CA PHE A 327 -11.54 1.77 -1.79
C PHE A 327 -11.19 0.32 -2.10
N SER A 328 -9.95 0.08 -2.49
CA SER A 328 -9.51 -1.28 -2.83
C SER A 328 -9.67 -2.20 -1.62
N MET A 329 -9.97 -3.47 -1.85
CA MET A 329 -10.01 -4.51 -0.82
C MET A 329 -8.64 -4.77 -0.19
N SER A 330 -7.57 -4.45 -0.90
CA SER A 330 -6.19 -4.47 -0.45
C SER A 330 -5.53 -3.16 -0.86
N PRO A 331 -5.80 -2.06 -0.14
CA PRO A 331 -5.36 -0.74 -0.55
C PRO A 331 -3.87 -0.50 -0.30
N GLY A 332 -3.27 -1.19 0.68
CA GLY A 332 -1.85 -1.13 1.03
C GLY A 332 -0.98 -2.04 0.16
N ASP A 333 0.23 -2.30 0.64
CA ASP A 333 1.29 -3.01 -0.09
C ASP A 333 0.94 -4.46 -0.43
N SER A 334 0.07 -5.10 0.36
CA SER A 334 -0.44 -6.45 0.08
C SER A 334 -1.21 -6.56 -1.25
N GLY A 335 -1.64 -5.43 -1.84
CA GLY A 335 -2.29 -5.38 -3.15
C GLY A 335 -1.37 -5.10 -4.34
N LEU A 336 -0.08 -4.83 -4.11
CA LEU A 336 0.82 -4.32 -5.16
C LEU A 336 1.05 -5.32 -6.29
N SER A 337 1.27 -6.59 -5.97
CA SER A 337 1.47 -7.61 -7.01
C SER A 337 0.25 -7.74 -7.92
N LEU A 338 -0.96 -7.56 -7.40
CA LEU A 338 -2.20 -7.58 -8.18
C LEU A 338 -2.23 -6.43 -9.19
N GLY A 339 -1.97 -5.20 -8.75
CA GLY A 339 -1.95 -4.03 -9.61
C GLY A 339 -0.92 -4.14 -10.74
N MET A 340 0.30 -4.59 -10.40
CA MET A 340 1.38 -4.80 -11.37
C MET A 340 1.00 -5.86 -12.43
N ALA A 341 0.43 -6.98 -12.00
CA ALA A 341 0.01 -8.06 -12.91
C ALA A 341 -1.10 -7.61 -13.87
N LEU A 342 -2.11 -6.91 -13.34
CA LEU A 342 -3.24 -6.42 -14.12
C LEU A 342 -2.84 -5.33 -15.10
N TYR A 343 -1.96 -4.42 -14.69
CA TYR A 343 -1.37 -3.43 -15.58
C TYR A 343 -0.69 -4.08 -16.78
N LEU A 344 0.20 -5.04 -16.53
CA LEU A 344 0.89 -5.73 -17.62
C LEU A 344 -0.09 -6.49 -18.54
N LYS A 345 -1.07 -7.19 -17.96
CA LYS A 345 -2.09 -7.89 -18.74
C LYS A 345 -2.85 -6.93 -19.66
N LYS A 346 -3.19 -5.75 -19.20
CA LYS A 346 -3.82 -4.70 -20.00
C LYS A 346 -2.90 -4.17 -21.08
N MET A 347 -1.65 -3.84 -20.75
CA MET A 347 -0.67 -3.28 -21.71
C MET A 347 -0.31 -4.25 -22.85
N LYS A 348 -0.38 -5.55 -22.62
CA LYS A 348 -0.19 -6.56 -23.63
C LYS A 348 -1.46 -6.86 -24.50
N GLY A 349 -2.50 -6.01 -24.37
CA GLY A 349 -3.68 -6.05 -25.24
C GLY A 349 -4.61 -7.24 -25.06
N LYS A 350 -4.48 -7.99 -23.97
CA LYS A 350 -5.24 -9.22 -23.73
C LYS A 350 -6.42 -9.07 -22.74
N ILE A 351 -6.74 -7.84 -22.35
CA ILE A 351 -7.99 -7.53 -21.63
C ILE A 351 -8.87 -6.72 -22.58
N LYS A 352 -9.93 -7.30 -23.08
CA LYS A 352 -10.90 -6.61 -23.94
C LYS A 352 -11.90 -5.76 -23.17
N SER A 353 -12.08 -5.92 -21.91
CA SER A 353 -12.92 -5.16 -21.00
C SER A 353 -12.91 -5.84 -19.63
N ASN A 354 -13.32 -5.12 -18.63
CA ASN A 354 -13.50 -5.49 -17.23
C ASN A 354 -13.33 -6.98 -16.90
N LEU A 355 -12.36 -7.28 -16.06
CA LEU A 355 -12.19 -8.60 -15.42
C LEU A 355 -13.36 -8.90 -14.45
N SER A 356 -14.44 -8.15 -14.57
CA SER A 356 -15.56 -8.20 -13.65
C SER A 356 -16.47 -9.38 -13.98
N ASN A 357 -16.59 -10.30 -13.05
CA ASN A 357 -17.70 -11.23 -12.98
C ASN A 357 -18.78 -10.71 -12.01
N GLY A 358 -18.97 -9.40 -11.86
CA GLY A 358 -19.95 -8.84 -10.94
C GLY A 358 -19.92 -7.34 -10.81
N GLU A 359 -20.82 -6.76 -10.02
CA GLU A 359 -21.01 -5.33 -9.81
C GLU A 359 -19.80 -4.62 -9.17
N CYS A 360 -18.88 -5.35 -8.53
CA CYS A 360 -17.77 -4.83 -7.73
C CYS A 360 -16.38 -4.99 -8.35
N GLY A 361 -16.24 -5.29 -9.66
CA GLY A 361 -14.93 -5.47 -10.27
C GLY A 361 -14.34 -6.86 -10.06
N ILE A 362 -13.09 -6.97 -9.63
CA ILE A 362 -12.45 -8.27 -9.38
C ILE A 362 -13.03 -8.90 -8.14
N ASN A 363 -13.33 -10.19 -8.19
CA ASN A 363 -13.67 -10.98 -7.01
C ASN A 363 -12.54 -10.84 -5.96
N PRO A 364 -12.84 -10.47 -4.71
CA PRO A 364 -11.85 -10.33 -3.65
C PRO A 364 -11.22 -11.67 -3.22
N PHE A 365 -11.88 -12.78 -3.47
CA PHE A 365 -11.43 -14.12 -3.08
C PHE A 365 -10.52 -14.71 -4.17
N LEU A 366 -9.27 -14.23 -4.21
CA LEU A 366 -8.26 -14.64 -5.18
C LEU A 366 -7.26 -15.66 -4.60
N GLY A 367 -7.45 -16.07 -3.35
CA GLY A 367 -6.62 -17.06 -2.68
C GLY A 367 -6.89 -18.50 -3.17
N PRO A 368 -6.22 -19.49 -2.57
CA PRO A 368 -6.46 -20.89 -2.88
C PRO A 368 -7.87 -21.29 -2.44
N SER A 369 -8.50 -22.16 -3.22
CA SER A 369 -9.73 -22.85 -2.84
C SER A 369 -9.43 -24.32 -2.58
N PHE A 370 -10.06 -24.88 -1.57
CA PHE A 370 -9.93 -26.29 -1.20
C PHE A 370 -11.31 -26.95 -1.32
N ASN A 371 -11.37 -28.16 -1.84
CA ASN A 371 -12.60 -28.93 -1.83
C ASN A 371 -12.74 -29.71 -0.51
N GLU A 372 -13.95 -30.25 -0.25
CA GLU A 372 -14.24 -30.93 1.01
C GLU A 372 -13.27 -32.10 1.28
N LYS A 373 -12.94 -32.88 0.25
CA LYS A 373 -12.01 -34.00 0.38
C LYS A 373 -10.60 -33.55 0.78
N GLU A 374 -10.10 -32.44 0.20
CA GLU A 374 -8.80 -31.87 0.57
C GLU A 374 -8.80 -31.35 2.02
N ILE A 375 -9.95 -30.87 2.50
CA ILE A 375 -10.10 -30.43 3.91
C ILE A 375 -10.14 -31.63 4.83
N GLU A 376 -10.89 -32.66 4.50
CA GLU A 376 -10.97 -33.92 5.27
C GLU A 376 -9.62 -34.62 5.40
N GLU A 377 -8.84 -34.71 4.31
CA GLU A 377 -7.50 -35.31 4.30
C GLU A 377 -6.50 -34.59 5.22
N ILE A 378 -6.74 -33.32 5.59
CA ILE A 378 -5.90 -32.56 6.50
C ILE A 378 -6.33 -32.70 7.97
N LEU A 379 -7.61 -33.01 8.20
CA LEU A 379 -8.20 -33.10 9.53
C LEU A 379 -8.07 -34.50 10.17
N ILE A 380 -7.70 -35.51 9.38
CA ILE A 380 -7.40 -36.87 9.82
C ILE A 380 -5.91 -37.01 10.11
#